data_88bea1426d1a1ecd0ac9cd68ac183c74
#
_entry.id   88bea1426d1a1ecd0ac9cd68ac183c74
#
_cell.length_a   1.000
_cell.length_b   1.000
_cell.length_c   1.000
_cell.angle_alpha   90.00
_cell.angle_beta   90.00
_cell.angle_gamma   90.00
#
_symmetry.space_group_name_H-M   'P 1'
#
loop_
_entity.id
_entity.type
_entity.pdbx_description
1 polymer ?
#
loop_
_entity_poly.entity_id
_entity_poly.type
_entity_poly.pdbx_seq_one_letter_code
_entity_poly.pdbx_strand_id
1 'polypeptide(L)'
;MSDIPRTYPQGVPCWIDTEQPDPEAAARFYGELFGWEFSNAAPPGAPAYLIAALDGADAAAIAAGPEPARWNTYIAVDDADEAVRQTADAGGSVLAPPADAGPAGRTASVADPQGAEFRLWQAGRRPGAQAVNWPGAWNFSDIRATDTVAARDFYTRLFGWRYLDLGESVESMIAVPGYGDHLEATADPQIRERQAGAPEGFEDVVGAMEATAGGERAHWRVKISVADRAASMATAQRLGATVLATDDQVWALLADIRDPQGAEFTISEFREPA
;
A
#
# COMPACT_ATOMS: atom_id res chain seq x y z
N MET A 1 1.49 -21.90 6.34
CA MET A 1 1.19 -20.96 5.25
C MET A 1 0.40 -21.72 4.21
N SER A 2 -0.67 -21.15 3.67
CA SER A 2 -1.46 -21.76 2.58
C SER A 2 -0.56 -21.88 1.33
N ASP A 3 -0.57 -23.05 0.66
CA ASP A 3 0.12 -23.24 -0.64
C ASP A 3 -0.59 -22.50 -1.79
N ILE A 4 -1.72 -21.83 -1.51
CA ILE A 4 -2.50 -21.08 -2.50
C ILE A 4 -2.01 -19.63 -2.50
N PRO A 5 -1.54 -19.11 -3.64
CA PRO A 5 -1.15 -17.72 -3.74
C PRO A 5 -2.31 -16.77 -3.40
N ARG A 6 -2.02 -15.71 -2.64
CA ARG A 6 -2.97 -14.64 -2.37
C ARG A 6 -3.30 -13.92 -3.67
N THR A 7 -4.58 -13.72 -3.92
CA THR A 7 -5.10 -12.98 -5.08
C THR A 7 -5.90 -11.77 -4.61
N TYR A 8 -6.12 -10.83 -5.53
CA TYR A 8 -6.71 -9.54 -5.22
C TYR A 8 -7.84 -9.23 -6.21
N PRO A 9 -9.10 -9.17 -5.74
CA PRO A 9 -10.23 -8.75 -6.57
C PRO A 9 -10.09 -7.29 -7.02
N GLN A 10 -10.89 -6.91 -8.01
CA GLN A 10 -10.96 -5.53 -8.47
C GLN A 10 -11.20 -4.54 -7.33
N GLY A 11 -10.47 -3.43 -7.34
CA GLY A 11 -10.57 -2.38 -6.35
C GLY A 11 -9.77 -2.61 -5.07
N VAL A 12 -9.15 -3.79 -4.89
CA VAL A 12 -8.32 -4.07 -3.71
C VAL A 12 -6.90 -3.59 -3.96
N PRO A 13 -6.27 -2.80 -3.06
CA PRO A 13 -4.84 -2.55 -3.08
C PRO A 13 -4.06 -3.86 -3.05
N CYS A 14 -3.15 -4.07 -4.01
CA CYS A 14 -2.55 -5.38 -4.26
C CYS A 14 -1.03 -5.40 -4.21
N TRP A 15 -0.37 -4.26 -4.37
CA TRP A 15 1.07 -4.16 -4.42
C TRP A 15 1.55 -2.78 -4.00
N ILE A 16 2.78 -2.71 -3.53
CA ILE A 16 3.51 -1.48 -3.28
C ILE A 16 4.90 -1.56 -3.90
N ASP A 17 5.40 -0.46 -4.41
CA ASP A 17 6.82 -0.29 -4.70
C ASP A 17 7.32 1.11 -4.32
N THR A 18 8.63 1.27 -4.26
CA THR A 18 9.24 2.58 -4.09
C THR A 18 10.16 2.89 -5.26
N GLU A 19 10.02 4.07 -5.84
CA GLU A 19 10.92 4.62 -6.85
C GLU A 19 12.06 5.35 -6.15
N GLN A 20 13.30 4.90 -6.41
CA GLN A 20 14.49 5.35 -5.68
C GLN A 20 15.60 5.75 -6.65
N PRO A 21 16.29 6.90 -6.46
CA PRO A 21 17.45 7.29 -7.25
C PRO A 21 18.59 6.27 -7.20
N ASP A 22 18.82 5.66 -6.03
CA ASP A 22 19.78 4.57 -5.81
C ASP A 22 19.06 3.33 -5.25
N PRO A 23 18.57 2.41 -6.11
CA PRO A 23 17.87 1.20 -5.68
C PRO A 23 18.72 0.28 -4.80
N GLU A 24 20.05 0.25 -4.97
CA GLU A 24 20.93 -0.60 -4.16
C GLU A 24 21.08 -0.04 -2.73
N ALA A 25 21.21 1.28 -2.58
CA ALA A 25 21.22 1.92 -1.28
C ALA A 25 19.87 1.72 -0.56
N ALA A 26 18.76 1.84 -1.29
CA ALA A 26 17.43 1.58 -0.76
C ALA A 26 17.26 0.11 -0.34
N ALA A 27 17.76 -0.86 -1.13
CA ALA A 27 17.72 -2.27 -0.79
C ALA A 27 18.50 -2.57 0.51
N ARG A 28 19.64 -1.93 0.74
CA ARG A 28 20.37 -2.05 2.01
C ARG A 28 19.55 -1.48 3.17
N PHE A 29 18.96 -0.30 2.99
CA PHE A 29 18.15 0.36 4.02
C PHE A 29 16.92 -0.49 4.41
N TYR A 30 16.09 -0.86 3.45
CA TYR A 30 14.86 -1.62 3.71
C TYR A 30 15.15 -3.07 4.12
N GLY A 31 16.24 -3.68 3.60
CA GLY A 31 16.71 -5.00 4.01
C GLY A 31 17.08 -5.05 5.49
N GLU A 32 17.84 -4.06 6.00
CA GLU A 32 18.18 -3.98 7.42
C GLU A 32 16.99 -3.58 8.30
N LEU A 33 16.06 -2.75 7.78
CA LEU A 33 14.92 -2.27 8.56
C LEU A 33 13.82 -3.34 8.70
N PHE A 34 13.50 -4.07 7.62
CA PHE A 34 12.37 -4.97 7.56
C PHE A 34 12.74 -6.45 7.39
N GLY A 35 14.02 -6.77 7.21
CA GLY A 35 14.46 -8.14 6.96
C GLY A 35 14.22 -8.61 5.52
N TRP A 36 14.08 -7.69 4.57
CA TRP A 36 13.81 -8.05 3.18
C TRP A 36 15.05 -8.56 2.45
N GLU A 37 14.84 -9.60 1.66
CA GLU A 37 15.79 -10.11 0.67
C GLU A 37 15.38 -9.66 -0.73
N PHE A 38 16.34 -9.37 -1.62
CA PHE A 38 16.06 -8.80 -2.92
C PHE A 38 16.52 -9.66 -4.08
N SER A 39 15.68 -9.71 -5.13
CA SER A 39 16.03 -10.30 -6.42
C SER A 39 15.65 -9.34 -7.56
N ASN A 40 16.53 -9.18 -8.56
CA ASN A 40 16.25 -8.33 -9.70
C ASN A 40 15.34 -9.05 -10.71
N ALA A 41 14.15 -8.52 -10.93
CA ALA A 41 13.17 -9.03 -11.89
C ALA A 41 13.20 -8.30 -13.25
N ALA A 42 14.03 -7.25 -13.39
CA ALA A 42 14.14 -6.52 -14.64
C ALA A 42 14.84 -7.36 -15.74
N PRO A 43 14.42 -7.25 -17.00
CA PRO A 43 15.13 -7.85 -18.12
C PRO A 43 16.57 -7.31 -18.24
N PRO A 44 17.51 -8.07 -18.83
CA PRO A 44 18.87 -7.60 -19.05
C PRO A 44 18.90 -6.26 -19.78
N GLY A 45 19.61 -5.27 -19.21
CA GLY A 45 19.76 -3.94 -19.77
C GLY A 45 18.63 -2.96 -19.48
N ALA A 46 17.56 -3.38 -18.82
CA ALA A 46 16.53 -2.49 -18.27
C ALA A 46 16.93 -1.93 -16.89
N PRO A 47 16.37 -0.77 -16.48
CA PRO A 47 16.52 -0.27 -15.13
C PRO A 47 16.14 -1.32 -14.08
N ALA A 48 16.84 -1.31 -12.94
CA ALA A 48 16.60 -2.29 -11.87
C ALA A 48 15.14 -2.22 -11.36
N TYR A 49 14.54 -3.41 -11.16
CA TYR A 49 13.30 -3.61 -10.44
C TYR A 49 13.52 -4.75 -9.45
N LEU A 50 13.81 -4.39 -8.20
CA LEU A 50 14.21 -5.32 -7.15
C LEU A 50 12.96 -5.76 -6.39
N ILE A 51 12.56 -7.02 -6.58
CA ILE A 51 11.48 -7.61 -5.76
C ILE A 51 12.03 -7.90 -4.38
N ALA A 52 11.36 -7.37 -3.37
CA ALA A 52 11.60 -7.63 -1.96
C ALA A 52 10.78 -8.85 -1.52
N ALA A 53 11.43 -9.82 -0.91
CA ALA A 53 10.79 -10.97 -0.29
C ALA A 53 11.01 -10.95 1.22
N LEU A 54 9.98 -11.27 1.98
CA LEU A 54 10.02 -11.52 3.42
C LEU A 54 9.71 -13.00 3.66
N ASP A 55 10.66 -13.73 4.23
CA ASP A 55 10.55 -15.18 4.42
C ASP A 55 10.19 -15.95 3.13
N GLY A 56 10.72 -15.48 1.99
CA GLY A 56 10.50 -16.07 0.67
C GLY A 56 9.17 -15.67 0.00
N ALA A 57 8.34 -14.84 0.62
CA ALA A 57 7.09 -14.34 0.07
C ALA A 57 7.25 -12.89 -0.45
N ASP A 58 6.75 -12.60 -1.66
CA ASP A 58 6.82 -11.26 -2.27
C ASP A 58 6.12 -10.21 -1.36
N ALA A 59 6.86 -9.20 -0.90
CA ALA A 59 6.37 -8.16 0.01
C ALA A 59 6.18 -6.80 -0.66
N ALA A 60 7.16 -6.38 -1.48
CA ALA A 60 7.21 -5.06 -2.13
C ALA A 60 8.21 -5.08 -3.28
N ALA A 61 8.46 -3.90 -3.90
CA ALA A 61 9.60 -3.74 -4.78
C ALA A 61 10.30 -2.39 -4.63
N ILE A 62 11.53 -2.32 -5.18
CA ILE A 62 12.27 -1.08 -5.38
C ILE A 62 12.54 -0.93 -6.87
N ALA A 63 12.08 0.17 -7.45
CA ALA A 63 12.34 0.56 -8.82
C ALA A 63 13.39 1.67 -8.87
N ALA A 64 14.16 1.73 -9.95
CA ALA A 64 14.94 2.92 -10.27
C ALA A 64 14.00 4.08 -10.63
N GLY A 65 14.17 5.24 -10.01
CA GLY A 65 13.29 6.39 -10.21
C GLY A 65 13.96 7.73 -9.97
N PRO A 66 13.23 8.83 -10.18
CA PRO A 66 13.73 10.19 -9.99
C PRO A 66 13.84 10.59 -8.52
N GLU A 67 14.47 11.73 -8.28
CA GLU A 67 14.36 12.46 -7.01
C GLU A 67 13.13 13.40 -7.03
N PRO A 68 12.45 13.56 -5.89
CA PRO A 68 12.59 12.78 -4.65
C PRO A 68 12.07 11.36 -4.81
N ALA A 69 12.61 10.44 -4.01
CA ALA A 69 12.10 9.08 -3.90
C ALA A 69 10.64 9.07 -3.41
N ARG A 70 9.85 8.06 -3.82
CA ARG A 70 8.44 7.97 -3.45
C ARG A 70 7.94 6.53 -3.40
N TRP A 71 6.95 6.29 -2.57
CA TRP A 71 6.19 5.05 -2.55
C TRP A 71 4.98 5.14 -3.47
N ASN A 72 4.64 4.03 -4.11
CA ASN A 72 3.46 3.86 -4.95
C ASN A 72 2.58 2.75 -4.41
N THR A 73 1.27 2.96 -4.47
CA THR A 73 0.25 1.95 -4.18
C THR A 73 -0.40 1.52 -5.49
N TYR A 74 -0.56 0.20 -5.67
CA TYR A 74 -1.22 -0.39 -6.82
C TYR A 74 -2.56 -0.95 -6.41
N ILE A 75 -3.59 -0.71 -7.22
CA ILE A 75 -4.93 -1.22 -7.03
C ILE A 75 -5.22 -2.25 -8.14
N ALA A 76 -5.69 -3.43 -7.74
CA ALA A 76 -6.03 -4.49 -8.67
C ALA A 76 -7.22 -4.09 -9.55
N VAL A 77 -7.11 -4.37 -10.84
CA VAL A 77 -8.17 -4.16 -11.83
C VAL A 77 -8.24 -5.34 -12.79
N ASP A 78 -9.44 -5.67 -13.25
CA ASP A 78 -9.65 -6.75 -14.20
C ASP A 78 -9.19 -6.37 -15.62
N ASP A 79 -9.29 -5.08 -15.97
CA ASP A 79 -8.90 -4.51 -17.27
C ASP A 79 -8.31 -3.11 -17.07
N ALA A 80 -7.00 -2.96 -17.35
CA ALA A 80 -6.28 -1.71 -17.16
C ALA A 80 -6.73 -0.60 -18.13
N ASP A 81 -7.10 -0.94 -19.36
CA ASP A 81 -7.58 0.03 -20.35
C ASP A 81 -8.95 0.59 -19.96
N GLU A 82 -9.85 -0.28 -19.47
CA GLU A 82 -11.16 0.13 -18.95
C GLU A 82 -11.03 0.98 -17.70
N ALA A 83 -10.19 0.56 -16.74
CA ALA A 83 -9.99 1.29 -15.49
C ALA A 83 -9.40 2.70 -15.71
N VAL A 84 -8.50 2.86 -16.69
CA VAL A 84 -7.99 4.18 -17.08
C VAL A 84 -9.09 5.06 -17.65
N ARG A 85 -9.98 4.54 -18.51
CA ARG A 85 -11.14 5.30 -19.02
C ARG A 85 -12.08 5.71 -17.88
N GLN A 86 -12.42 4.77 -16.99
CA GLN A 86 -13.27 5.04 -15.83
C GLN A 86 -12.67 6.09 -14.89
N THR A 87 -11.34 6.06 -14.72
CA THR A 87 -10.63 7.08 -13.92
C THR A 87 -10.81 8.48 -14.54
N ALA A 88 -10.63 8.60 -15.85
CA ALA A 88 -10.81 9.89 -16.55
C ALA A 88 -12.27 10.36 -16.52
N ASP A 89 -13.23 9.46 -16.73
CA ASP A 89 -14.67 9.76 -16.67
C ASP A 89 -15.13 10.17 -15.27
N ALA A 90 -14.48 9.68 -14.22
CA ALA A 90 -14.70 10.08 -12.84
C ALA A 90 -14.01 11.40 -12.45
N GLY A 91 -13.25 12.02 -13.37
CA GLY A 91 -12.55 13.31 -13.15
C GLY A 91 -11.11 13.18 -12.70
N GLY A 92 -10.55 11.98 -12.66
CA GLY A 92 -9.12 11.75 -12.42
C GLY A 92 -8.26 12.04 -13.64
N SER A 93 -6.96 11.88 -13.51
CA SER A 93 -5.97 12.13 -14.58
C SER A 93 -5.18 10.87 -14.90
N VAL A 94 -4.86 10.69 -16.20
CA VAL A 94 -3.98 9.63 -16.68
C VAL A 94 -2.57 10.18 -16.77
N LEU A 95 -1.67 9.68 -15.94
CA LEU A 95 -0.26 10.09 -15.88
C LEU A 95 0.61 9.26 -16.82
N ALA A 96 0.33 7.95 -16.88
CA ALA A 96 0.92 7.05 -17.87
C ALA A 96 -0.14 6.04 -18.33
N PRO A 97 -0.32 5.82 -19.64
CA PRO A 97 -1.29 4.89 -20.18
C PRO A 97 -0.93 3.44 -19.80
N PRO A 98 -1.88 2.49 -19.96
CA PRO A 98 -1.62 1.09 -19.72
C PRO A 98 -0.43 0.56 -20.54
N ALA A 99 0.50 -0.10 -19.86
CA ALA A 99 1.68 -0.69 -20.46
C ALA A 99 1.91 -2.11 -19.89
N ASP A 100 2.47 -2.98 -20.74
CA ASP A 100 2.79 -4.34 -20.36
C ASP A 100 4.05 -4.39 -19.47
N ALA A 101 3.94 -5.04 -18.32
CA ALA A 101 5.06 -5.42 -17.46
C ALA A 101 5.52 -6.87 -17.75
N GLY A 102 5.57 -7.24 -19.05
CA GLY A 102 5.86 -8.59 -19.50
C GLY A 102 4.84 -9.61 -18.99
N PRO A 103 5.26 -10.83 -18.63
CA PRO A 103 4.35 -11.86 -18.14
C PRO A 103 3.78 -11.57 -16.75
N ALA A 104 4.30 -10.57 -16.03
CA ALA A 104 3.83 -10.22 -14.68
C ALA A 104 2.41 -9.65 -14.70
N GLY A 105 2.10 -8.80 -15.67
CA GLY A 105 0.81 -8.14 -15.80
C GLY A 105 0.87 -6.87 -16.62
N ARG A 106 -0.12 -5.98 -16.45
CA ARG A 106 -0.17 -4.64 -17.05
C ARG A 106 -0.36 -3.58 -15.96
N THR A 107 0.24 -2.42 -16.16
CA THR A 107 0.15 -1.31 -15.21
C THR A 107 -0.17 0.00 -15.90
N ALA A 108 -0.86 0.90 -15.20
CA ALA A 108 -1.03 2.29 -15.59
C ALA A 108 -0.80 3.19 -14.37
N SER A 109 -0.42 4.45 -14.61
CA SER A 109 -0.31 5.45 -13.55
C SER A 109 -1.40 6.50 -13.71
N VAL A 110 -2.12 6.78 -12.64
CA VAL A 110 -3.25 7.69 -12.61
C VAL A 110 -3.21 8.56 -11.35
N ALA A 111 -4.01 9.63 -11.34
CA ALA A 111 -4.23 10.43 -10.15
C ALA A 111 -5.73 10.68 -9.97
N ASP A 112 -6.14 10.80 -8.72
CA ASP A 112 -7.49 11.26 -8.38
C ASP A 112 -7.68 12.76 -8.71
N PRO A 113 -8.89 13.33 -8.62
CA PRO A 113 -9.13 14.74 -8.90
C PRO A 113 -8.37 15.74 -8.02
N GLN A 114 -7.80 15.29 -6.90
CA GLN A 114 -7.02 16.10 -5.97
C GLN A 114 -5.50 15.95 -6.19
N GLY A 115 -5.11 15.07 -7.13
CA GLY A 115 -3.72 14.82 -7.50
C GLY A 115 -3.03 13.72 -6.68
N ALA A 116 -3.77 12.92 -5.89
CA ALA A 116 -3.20 11.74 -5.25
C ALA A 116 -2.91 10.66 -6.30
N GLU A 117 -1.62 10.41 -6.54
CA GLU A 117 -1.15 9.45 -7.55
C GLU A 117 -1.25 8.02 -7.03
N PHE A 118 -1.73 7.10 -7.88
CA PHE A 118 -1.75 5.66 -7.62
C PHE A 118 -1.59 4.89 -8.94
N ARG A 119 -1.37 3.60 -8.82
CA ARG A 119 -1.21 2.73 -9.98
C ARG A 119 -2.34 1.74 -10.09
N LEU A 120 -2.68 1.37 -11.32
CA LEU A 120 -3.60 0.29 -11.63
C LEU A 120 -2.78 -0.95 -11.99
N TRP A 121 -3.20 -2.13 -11.53
CA TRP A 121 -2.54 -3.39 -11.80
C TRP A 121 -3.51 -4.45 -12.31
N GLN A 122 -3.37 -4.79 -13.58
CA GLN A 122 -4.04 -5.96 -14.15
C GLN A 122 -3.08 -7.14 -14.06
N ALA A 123 -3.38 -8.07 -13.17
CA ALA A 123 -2.50 -9.19 -12.86
C ALA A 123 -2.36 -10.16 -14.04
N GLY A 124 -1.13 -10.56 -14.29
CA GLY A 124 -0.78 -11.72 -15.12
C GLY A 124 -0.31 -12.86 -14.22
N ARG A 125 1.00 -13.17 -14.26
CA ARG A 125 1.61 -14.18 -13.39
C ARG A 125 1.87 -13.67 -11.97
N ARG A 126 1.89 -12.35 -11.73
CA ARG A 126 2.09 -11.76 -10.41
C ARG A 126 0.76 -11.16 -9.90
N PRO A 127 0.10 -11.84 -8.96
CA PRO A 127 -1.18 -11.36 -8.44
C PRO A 127 -1.02 -10.14 -7.51
N GLY A 128 0.13 -9.95 -6.90
CA GLY A 128 0.40 -8.92 -5.91
C GLY A 128 1.20 -9.46 -4.73
N ALA A 129 1.21 -8.73 -3.61
CA ALA A 129 1.94 -9.06 -2.40
C ALA A 129 1.49 -10.40 -1.79
N GLN A 130 2.45 -11.20 -1.38
CA GLN A 130 2.20 -12.48 -0.73
C GLN A 130 2.47 -12.39 0.78
N ALA A 131 3.39 -11.50 1.19
CA ALA A 131 3.63 -11.12 2.57
C ALA A 131 2.84 -9.84 2.90
N VAL A 132 1.81 -9.94 3.75
CA VAL A 132 0.97 -8.81 4.18
C VAL A 132 0.54 -8.98 5.63
N ASN A 133 0.36 -7.89 6.35
CA ASN A 133 -0.24 -7.83 7.69
C ASN A 133 0.55 -8.51 8.81
N TRP A 134 1.85 -8.77 8.64
CA TRP A 134 2.74 -9.18 9.73
C TRP A 134 4.00 -8.31 9.80
N PRO A 135 4.76 -8.36 10.90
CA PRO A 135 5.95 -7.51 11.06
C PRO A 135 6.93 -7.62 9.89
N GLY A 136 7.33 -6.47 9.35
CA GLY A 136 8.15 -6.34 8.15
C GLY A 136 7.36 -6.35 6.84
N ALA A 137 6.04 -6.59 6.86
CA ALA A 137 5.22 -6.62 5.66
C ALA A 137 4.30 -5.41 5.55
N TRP A 138 3.86 -5.13 4.31
CA TRP A 138 2.83 -4.15 4.02
C TRP A 138 1.53 -4.46 4.77
N ASN A 139 0.95 -3.42 5.38
CA ASN A 139 -0.31 -3.52 6.10
C ASN A 139 -1.44 -2.84 5.32
N PHE A 140 -1.35 -1.51 5.18
CA PHE A 140 -2.31 -0.68 4.47
C PHE A 140 -1.62 0.34 3.57
N SER A 141 -2.39 0.92 2.66
CA SER A 141 -2.08 2.21 2.05
C SER A 141 -3.24 3.15 2.33
N ASP A 142 -2.95 4.27 2.96
CA ASP A 142 -3.95 5.26 3.34
C ASP A 142 -3.97 6.42 2.35
N ILE A 143 -5.15 7.01 2.17
CA ILE A 143 -5.34 8.21 1.36
C ILE A 143 -5.36 9.42 2.30
N ARG A 144 -4.46 10.37 2.03
CA ARG A 144 -4.49 11.71 2.61
C ARG A 144 -5.15 12.64 1.61
N ALA A 145 -6.39 13.07 1.87
CA ALA A 145 -7.20 13.85 0.94
C ALA A 145 -7.40 15.30 1.44
N THR A 146 -7.35 16.28 0.53
CA THR A 146 -7.65 17.67 0.86
C THR A 146 -9.15 17.92 1.03
N ASP A 147 -9.97 17.09 0.36
CA ASP A 147 -11.43 17.01 0.51
C ASP A 147 -11.83 15.53 0.55
N THR A 148 -12.07 15.02 1.75
CA THR A 148 -12.40 13.60 1.97
C THR A 148 -13.77 13.23 1.38
N VAL A 149 -14.71 14.17 1.27
CA VAL A 149 -16.02 13.91 0.67
C VAL A 149 -15.88 13.69 -0.83
N ALA A 150 -15.19 14.59 -1.52
CA ALA A 150 -14.94 14.46 -2.95
C ALA A 150 -14.09 13.23 -3.29
N ALA A 151 -13.10 12.89 -2.44
CA ALA A 151 -12.30 11.69 -2.59
C ALA A 151 -13.16 10.41 -2.44
N ARG A 152 -14.01 10.34 -1.41
CA ARG A 152 -14.96 9.21 -1.23
C ARG A 152 -15.85 9.02 -2.46
N ASP A 153 -16.42 10.10 -3.00
CA ASP A 153 -17.24 10.05 -4.20
C ASP A 153 -16.49 9.50 -5.42
N PHE A 154 -15.25 9.92 -5.60
CA PHE A 154 -14.40 9.44 -6.69
C PHE A 154 -14.11 7.94 -6.58
N TYR A 155 -13.57 7.49 -5.45
CA TYR A 155 -13.20 6.09 -5.27
C TYR A 155 -14.42 5.15 -5.17
N THR A 156 -15.56 5.63 -4.65
CA THR A 156 -16.81 4.86 -4.70
C THR A 156 -17.26 4.62 -6.15
N ARG A 157 -17.19 5.64 -7.01
CA ARG A 157 -17.54 5.48 -8.44
C ARG A 157 -16.58 4.58 -9.17
N LEU A 158 -15.27 4.68 -8.86
CA LEU A 158 -14.23 3.94 -9.57
C LEU A 158 -14.14 2.47 -9.15
N PHE A 159 -14.22 2.20 -7.84
CA PHE A 159 -13.95 0.88 -7.26
C PHE A 159 -15.11 0.31 -6.43
N GLY A 160 -16.21 1.03 -6.26
CA GLY A 160 -17.32 0.58 -5.41
C GLY A 160 -17.00 0.59 -3.91
N TRP A 161 -15.98 1.34 -3.48
CA TRP A 161 -15.57 1.36 -2.08
C TRP A 161 -16.65 1.88 -1.16
N ARG A 162 -16.68 1.32 0.05
CA ARG A 162 -17.46 1.78 1.19
C ARG A 162 -16.53 2.31 2.27
N TYR A 163 -17.09 3.09 3.18
CA TYR A 163 -16.34 3.72 4.25
C TYR A 163 -16.99 3.38 5.59
N LEU A 164 -16.19 2.84 6.52
CA LEU A 164 -16.61 2.56 7.87
C LEU A 164 -16.10 3.69 8.77
N ASP A 165 -17.03 4.46 9.34
CA ASP A 165 -16.71 5.50 10.32
C ASP A 165 -16.73 4.87 11.72
N LEU A 166 -15.56 4.70 12.32
CA LEU A 166 -15.40 4.03 13.62
C LEU A 166 -15.43 5.02 14.81
N GLY A 167 -16.01 6.21 14.62
CA GLY A 167 -16.16 7.26 15.63
C GLY A 167 -15.13 8.39 15.52
N GLU A 168 -15.19 9.39 16.42
CA GLU A 168 -14.41 10.64 16.34
C GLU A 168 -12.88 10.45 16.45
N SER A 169 -12.41 9.30 16.92
CA SER A 169 -10.98 9.04 17.16
C SER A 169 -10.35 8.10 16.13
N VAL A 170 -11.08 7.69 15.09
CA VAL A 170 -10.61 6.74 14.09
C VAL A 170 -10.88 7.27 12.71
N GLU A 171 -9.85 7.22 11.88
CA GLU A 171 -9.89 7.48 10.46
C GLU A 171 -11.04 6.72 9.79
N SER A 172 -11.57 7.24 8.70
CA SER A 172 -12.54 6.50 7.91
C SER A 172 -11.87 5.32 7.24
N MET A 173 -12.25 4.11 7.62
CA MET A 173 -11.68 2.89 7.04
C MET A 173 -12.29 2.62 5.66
N ILE A 174 -11.45 2.33 4.68
CA ILE A 174 -11.83 1.97 3.32
C ILE A 174 -12.12 0.47 3.28
N ALA A 175 -13.33 0.08 2.87
CA ALA A 175 -13.74 -1.31 2.72
C ALA A 175 -14.10 -1.63 1.26
N VAL A 176 -13.65 -2.80 0.78
CA VAL A 176 -14.03 -3.38 -0.52
C VAL A 176 -15.05 -4.47 -0.26
N PRO A 177 -16.34 -4.27 -0.62
CA PRO A 177 -17.40 -5.23 -0.31
C PRO A 177 -17.12 -6.63 -0.85
N GLY A 178 -17.16 -7.64 0.02
CA GLY A 178 -16.91 -9.03 -0.31
C GLY A 178 -15.43 -9.45 -0.31
N TYR A 179 -14.52 -8.56 0.08
CA TYR A 179 -13.10 -8.94 0.17
C TYR A 179 -12.85 -9.95 1.31
N GLY A 180 -13.57 -9.83 2.42
CA GLY A 180 -13.53 -10.81 3.51
C GLY A 180 -13.96 -12.20 3.07
N ASP A 181 -15.03 -12.32 2.26
CA ASP A 181 -15.47 -13.60 1.67
C ASP A 181 -14.39 -14.19 0.74
N HIS A 182 -13.76 -13.33 -0.07
CA HIS A 182 -12.65 -13.74 -0.93
C HIS A 182 -11.46 -14.25 -0.11
N LEU A 183 -11.09 -13.54 0.96
CA LEU A 183 -9.99 -13.96 1.86
C LEU A 183 -10.29 -15.29 2.53
N GLU A 184 -11.50 -15.48 3.06
CA GLU A 184 -11.93 -16.71 3.71
C GLU A 184 -11.89 -17.90 2.75
N ALA A 185 -12.28 -17.67 1.49
CA ALA A 185 -12.28 -18.72 0.46
C ALA A 185 -10.88 -19.06 -0.09
N THR A 186 -9.89 -18.17 0.03
CA THR A 186 -8.60 -18.31 -0.67
C THR A 186 -7.39 -18.31 0.25
N ALA A 187 -7.11 -17.17 0.87
CA ALA A 187 -5.83 -16.94 1.55
C ALA A 187 -5.90 -17.13 3.07
N ASP A 188 -7.08 -16.94 3.68
CA ASP A 188 -7.23 -16.85 5.12
C ASP A 188 -8.60 -17.35 5.61
N PRO A 189 -8.79 -18.68 5.67
CA PRO A 189 -10.07 -19.29 6.10
C PRO A 189 -10.53 -18.90 7.52
N GLN A 190 -9.65 -18.30 8.33
CA GLN A 190 -9.95 -17.91 9.71
C GLN A 190 -10.01 -16.39 9.91
N ILE A 191 -10.12 -15.60 8.84
CA ILE A 191 -10.09 -14.13 8.90
C ILE A 191 -11.12 -13.57 9.89
N ARG A 192 -12.36 -14.07 9.85
CA ARG A 192 -13.44 -13.61 10.74
C ARG A 192 -13.23 -14.01 12.19
N GLU A 193 -12.66 -15.20 12.44
CA GLU A 193 -12.33 -15.65 13.80
C GLU A 193 -11.23 -14.77 14.41
N ARG A 194 -10.18 -14.48 13.63
CA ARG A 194 -9.08 -13.61 14.07
C ARG A 194 -9.50 -12.15 14.28
N GLN A 195 -10.53 -11.69 13.56
CA GLN A 195 -11.07 -10.34 13.66
C GLN A 195 -12.35 -10.25 14.49
N ALA A 196 -12.69 -11.27 15.29
CA ALA A 196 -13.91 -11.28 16.11
C ALA A 196 -14.03 -10.12 17.12
N GLY A 197 -12.92 -9.49 17.49
CA GLY A 197 -12.88 -8.29 18.34
C GLY A 197 -12.92 -6.97 17.57
N ALA A 198 -12.86 -7.00 16.24
CA ALA A 198 -12.92 -5.82 15.39
C ALA A 198 -14.39 -5.40 15.12
N PRO A 199 -14.63 -4.16 14.67
CA PRO A 199 -15.97 -3.73 14.23
C PRO A 199 -16.50 -4.58 13.08
N GLU A 200 -17.84 -4.68 12.98
CA GLU A 200 -18.53 -5.40 11.89
C GLU A 200 -18.07 -4.89 10.50
N GLY A 201 -17.74 -5.82 9.60
CA GLY A 201 -17.27 -5.52 8.25
C GLY A 201 -15.78 -5.21 8.15
N PHE A 202 -15.02 -5.34 9.24
CA PHE A 202 -13.59 -5.05 9.24
C PHE A 202 -12.79 -6.03 8.35
N GLU A 203 -13.30 -7.20 8.08
CA GLU A 203 -12.72 -8.19 7.16
C GLU A 203 -12.63 -7.68 5.71
N ASP A 204 -13.44 -6.70 5.33
CA ASP A 204 -13.43 -6.04 4.02
C ASP A 204 -12.46 -4.84 3.97
N VAL A 205 -11.85 -4.45 5.10
CA VAL A 205 -11.00 -3.24 5.19
C VAL A 205 -9.67 -3.44 4.47
N VAL A 206 -9.31 -2.42 3.68
CA VAL A 206 -8.10 -2.41 2.83
C VAL A 206 -7.21 -1.19 3.03
N GLY A 207 -7.61 -0.22 3.83
CA GLY A 207 -6.88 1.02 4.10
C GLY A 207 -7.72 2.03 4.87
N ALA A 208 -7.24 3.25 4.96
CA ALA A 208 -7.94 4.36 5.60
C ALA A 208 -7.91 5.63 4.72
N MET A 209 -8.81 6.57 5.03
CA MET A 209 -8.84 7.89 4.43
C MET A 209 -8.87 8.96 5.51
N GLU A 210 -7.93 9.88 5.44
CA GLU A 210 -7.79 11.00 6.35
C GLU A 210 -7.76 12.33 5.60
N ALA A 211 -8.09 13.41 6.31
CA ALA A 211 -7.82 14.75 5.82
C ALA A 211 -6.31 15.05 5.89
N THR A 212 -5.78 15.73 4.86
CA THR A 212 -4.41 16.27 4.90
C THR A 212 -4.28 17.33 5.99
N ALA A 213 -3.09 17.46 6.56
CA ALA A 213 -2.76 18.62 7.37
C ALA A 213 -2.73 19.90 6.50
N GLY A 214 -2.92 21.08 7.12
CA GLY A 214 -3.04 22.34 6.40
C GLY A 214 -1.88 22.60 5.45
N GLY A 215 -2.17 22.71 4.13
CA GLY A 215 -1.21 22.98 3.08
C GLY A 215 -0.53 21.74 2.48
N GLU A 216 -0.77 20.57 3.00
CA GLU A 216 -0.30 19.31 2.43
C GLU A 216 -1.12 18.95 1.16
N ARG A 217 -0.46 18.37 0.15
CA ARG A 217 -1.14 17.87 -1.05
C ARG A 217 -1.77 16.51 -0.80
N ALA A 218 -2.84 16.20 -1.53
CA ALA A 218 -3.40 14.85 -1.52
C ALA A 218 -2.35 13.83 -2.00
N HIS A 219 -2.24 12.69 -1.29
CA HIS A 219 -1.29 11.64 -1.62
C HIS A 219 -1.69 10.29 -0.98
N TRP A 220 -1.08 9.23 -1.46
CA TRP A 220 -1.13 7.92 -0.83
C TRP A 220 0.05 7.74 0.13
N ARG A 221 -0.21 7.11 1.28
CA ARG A 221 0.79 6.80 2.30
C ARG A 221 0.83 5.30 2.55
N VAL A 222 1.96 4.66 2.23
CA VAL A 222 2.19 3.24 2.51
C VAL A 222 2.44 3.03 4.00
N LYS A 223 1.80 2.01 4.58
CA LYS A 223 1.93 1.63 5.98
C LYS A 223 2.51 0.21 6.07
N ILE A 224 3.60 0.03 6.81
CA ILE A 224 4.31 -1.25 6.99
C ILE A 224 4.21 -1.66 8.46
N SER A 225 3.76 -2.89 8.71
CA SER A 225 3.68 -3.43 10.07
C SER A 225 5.07 -3.66 10.67
N VAL A 226 5.19 -3.41 11.95
CA VAL A 226 6.40 -3.71 12.74
C VAL A 226 6.01 -4.36 14.07
N ALA A 227 6.91 -5.16 14.62
CA ALA A 227 6.70 -5.80 15.92
C ALA A 227 6.91 -4.84 17.10
N ASP A 228 7.75 -3.82 16.92
CA ASP A 228 8.12 -2.82 17.94
C ASP A 228 8.43 -1.51 17.20
N ARG A 229 7.57 -0.51 17.35
CA ARG A 229 7.74 0.82 16.75
C ARG A 229 8.99 1.51 17.23
N ALA A 230 9.27 1.44 18.52
CA ALA A 230 10.41 2.15 19.11
C ALA A 230 11.75 1.58 18.60
N ALA A 231 11.89 0.25 18.57
CA ALA A 231 13.05 -0.42 18.02
C ALA A 231 13.22 -0.15 16.52
N SER A 232 12.11 -0.17 15.76
CA SER A 232 12.11 0.12 14.32
C SER A 232 12.48 1.56 14.02
N MET A 233 11.98 2.54 14.80
CA MET A 233 12.39 3.95 14.71
C MET A 233 13.90 4.12 14.97
N ALA A 234 14.42 3.49 16.03
CA ALA A 234 15.85 3.56 16.35
C ALA A 234 16.72 2.95 15.23
N THR A 235 16.27 1.84 14.63
CA THR A 235 16.93 1.22 13.48
C THR A 235 16.89 2.14 12.26
N ALA A 236 15.74 2.70 11.90
CA ALA A 236 15.60 3.62 10.78
C ALA A 236 16.52 4.84 10.93
N GLN A 237 16.56 5.47 12.12
CA GLN A 237 17.44 6.60 12.41
C GLN A 237 18.93 6.23 12.30
N ARG A 238 19.33 5.07 12.79
CA ARG A 238 20.71 4.57 12.66
C ARG A 238 21.11 4.39 11.20
N LEU A 239 20.14 4.04 10.34
CA LEU A 239 20.32 3.86 8.90
C LEU A 239 20.19 5.18 8.11
N GLY A 240 20.03 6.32 8.78
CA GLY A 240 20.00 7.64 8.15
C GLY A 240 18.61 8.18 7.82
N ALA A 241 17.54 7.51 8.22
CA ALA A 241 16.17 8.01 8.05
C ALA A 241 15.83 9.09 9.10
N THR A 242 14.79 9.86 8.81
CA THR A 242 14.22 10.86 9.71
C THR A 242 12.85 10.40 10.19
N VAL A 243 12.62 10.38 11.50
CA VAL A 243 11.29 10.25 12.09
C VAL A 243 10.62 11.61 12.01
N LEU A 244 9.50 11.71 11.31
CA LEU A 244 8.77 12.96 11.06
C LEU A 244 7.74 13.24 12.15
N ALA A 245 6.98 12.21 12.53
CA ALA A 245 5.93 12.28 13.53
C ALA A 245 5.70 10.91 14.19
N THR A 246 5.05 10.91 15.34
CA THR A 246 4.50 9.69 15.97
C THR A 246 3.06 9.95 16.36
N ASP A 247 2.22 8.91 16.28
CA ASP A 247 0.83 8.96 16.69
C ASP A 247 0.47 7.68 17.44
N ASP A 248 -0.16 7.84 18.61
CA ASP A 248 -0.56 6.74 19.49
C ASP A 248 -2.08 6.57 19.41
N GLN A 249 -2.54 5.75 18.50
CA GLN A 249 -3.94 5.44 18.30
C GLN A 249 -4.41 4.30 19.21
N VAL A 250 -5.73 4.07 19.26
CA VAL A 250 -6.34 3.02 20.10
C VAL A 250 -5.83 1.62 19.71
N TRP A 251 -5.70 1.37 18.39
CA TRP A 251 -5.35 0.06 17.83
C TRP A 251 -3.94 -0.04 17.28
N ALA A 252 -3.20 1.09 17.20
CA ALA A 252 -1.89 1.11 16.61
C ALA A 252 -1.00 2.21 17.19
N LEU A 253 0.30 1.91 17.26
CA LEU A 253 1.35 2.90 17.48
C LEU A 253 2.00 3.20 16.13
N LEU A 254 1.88 4.43 15.65
CA LEU A 254 2.35 4.85 14.32
C LEU A 254 3.61 5.71 14.41
N ALA A 255 4.45 5.64 13.39
CA ALA A 255 5.49 6.64 13.15
C ALA A 255 5.67 6.88 11.65
N ASP A 256 5.65 8.15 11.25
CA ASP A 256 5.97 8.58 9.90
C ASP A 256 7.47 8.70 9.74
N ILE A 257 8.01 8.05 8.74
CA ILE A 257 9.44 7.94 8.45
C ILE A 257 9.71 8.50 7.06
N ARG A 258 10.79 9.28 6.94
CA ARG A 258 11.38 9.63 5.65
C ARG A 258 12.69 8.88 5.51
N ASP A 259 12.83 8.06 4.48
CA ASP A 259 14.04 7.32 4.19
C ASP A 259 15.20 8.25 3.77
N PRO A 260 16.45 7.74 3.64
CA PRO A 260 17.59 8.56 3.27
C PRO A 260 17.52 9.23 1.89
N GLN A 261 16.63 8.76 1.00
CA GLN A 261 16.46 9.29 -0.36
C GLN A 261 15.17 10.13 -0.51
N GLY A 262 14.40 10.29 0.57
CA GLY A 262 13.25 11.18 0.64
C GLY A 262 11.88 10.52 0.57
N ALA A 263 11.79 9.20 0.36
CA ALA A 263 10.50 8.51 0.35
C ALA A 263 9.90 8.45 1.76
N GLU A 264 8.62 8.80 1.85
CA GLU A 264 7.88 8.80 3.11
C GLU A 264 6.94 7.60 3.21
N PHE A 265 6.93 6.97 4.37
CA PHE A 265 6.06 5.85 4.71
C PHE A 265 5.76 5.86 6.21
N THR A 266 4.75 5.10 6.63
CA THR A 266 4.40 4.92 8.04
C THR A 266 4.78 3.52 8.49
N ILE A 267 5.38 3.37 9.67
CA ILE A 267 5.47 2.10 10.38
C ILE A 267 4.35 2.01 11.40
N SER A 268 3.77 0.80 11.57
CA SER A 268 2.61 0.55 12.41
C SER A 268 2.84 -0.67 13.29
N GLU A 269 2.84 -0.48 14.59
CA GLU A 269 2.79 -1.55 15.59
C GLU A 269 1.35 -1.74 16.04
N PHE A 270 0.80 -2.95 15.90
CA PHE A 270 -0.52 -3.27 16.41
C PHE A 270 -0.54 -3.26 17.93
N ARG A 271 -1.59 -2.68 18.51
CA ARG A 271 -1.83 -2.66 19.95
C ARG A 271 -3.24 -3.14 20.25
N GLU A 272 -3.40 -4.13 21.11
CA GLU A 272 -4.72 -4.49 21.60
C GLU A 272 -5.27 -3.35 22.48
N PRO A 273 -6.52 -2.93 22.28
CA PRO A 273 -7.18 -1.98 23.19
C PRO A 273 -7.26 -2.54 24.60
N ALA A 274 -7.07 -1.68 25.61
CA ALA A 274 -7.13 -2.05 27.03
C ALA A 274 -8.57 -2.34 27.49
#